data_a604acfea00e31f1a0bd9cdca3879267
#
_entry.id   a604acfea00e31f1a0bd9cdca3879267
#
_cell.length_a   1.000
_cell.length_b   1.000
_cell.length_c   1.000
_cell.angle_alpha   90.00
_cell.angle_beta   90.00
_cell.angle_gamma   90.00
#
_symmetry.space_group_name_H-M   'P 1'
#
loop_
_entity.id
_entity.type
_entity.pdbx_description
1 polymer ?
#
loop_
_entity_poly.entity_id
_entity_poly.type
_entity_poly.pdbx_seq_one_letter_code
_entity_poly.pdbx_strand_id
1 'polypeptide(L)'
;MKGVKQMKKRKIHVFPIVLIIVLVLLALEYFGINGSEVSVYVEPGMNSSQIYSEMKKNGVIVSTKLFAFAAKGDSQNFKAGMHTMNKHMSYKKAIEELKRNAAGEGEVLVTFPEGYELREMAQLLEDKGIKKADDFIKASNEKYEYSFLPSRKDGYLEGYLFPDSYYISAKMKSSDIINMMLKRFEEVYTDAYKKRADEIGMTTNEVITLASIIEREAARDSERALVSSVFHNRLKSSEYPYLQSCATVQYLLSERKEVLSDKDIEIDSPYNTYKYKGLPPGPIASPGRKSIEAALYPAQTNYYFFVSNGDGTQTFSETYEEHMNSGVNKK
;
A
#
# COMPACT_ATOMS: atom_id res chain seq x y z
N MET A 1 -65.54 -41.33 -25.55
CA MET A 1 -65.10 -41.01 -24.22
C MET A 1 -63.61 -41.29 -24.10
N LYS A 2 -62.77 -40.23 -24.08
CA LYS A 2 -61.31 -40.36 -23.98
C LYS A 2 -60.90 -40.17 -22.53
N GLY A 3 -60.30 -41.20 -21.90
CA GLY A 3 -59.85 -41.17 -20.53
C GLY A 3 -58.59 -40.29 -20.39
N VAL A 4 -58.70 -39.24 -19.57
CA VAL A 4 -57.58 -38.40 -19.20
C VAL A 4 -56.73 -39.13 -18.14
N LYS A 5 -55.55 -39.57 -18.52
CA LYS A 5 -54.53 -40.12 -17.59
C LYS A 5 -54.03 -39.01 -16.70
N GLN A 6 -54.42 -38.99 -15.40
CA GLN A 6 -53.80 -38.14 -14.39
C GLN A 6 -52.35 -38.51 -14.16
N MET A 7 -51.44 -37.63 -14.55
CA MET A 7 -50.02 -37.72 -14.18
C MET A 7 -49.86 -37.48 -12.68
N LYS A 8 -49.51 -38.51 -11.93
CA LYS A 8 -49.06 -38.41 -10.51
C LYS A 8 -47.85 -37.51 -10.43
N LYS A 9 -47.99 -36.29 -9.88
CA LYS A 9 -46.83 -35.45 -9.51
C LYS A 9 -45.97 -36.18 -8.49
N ARG A 10 -44.80 -36.65 -8.89
CA ARG A 10 -43.76 -37.16 -7.98
C ARG A 10 -43.38 -36.01 -7.06
N LYS A 11 -43.65 -36.13 -5.75
CA LYS A 11 -43.10 -35.26 -4.71
C LYS A 11 -41.57 -35.51 -4.67
N ILE A 12 -40.78 -34.57 -5.22
CA ILE A 12 -39.34 -34.60 -5.07
C ILE A 12 -39.09 -34.31 -3.62
N HIS A 13 -38.51 -35.27 -2.91
CA HIS A 13 -38.07 -35.06 -1.50
C HIS A 13 -36.85 -34.16 -1.52
N VAL A 14 -37.02 -32.84 -1.36
CA VAL A 14 -35.97 -31.82 -1.39
C VAL A 14 -35.00 -32.00 -0.21
N PHE A 15 -35.52 -32.44 0.94
CA PHE A 15 -34.73 -32.59 2.16
C PHE A 15 -33.52 -33.55 2.04
N PRO A 16 -33.61 -34.78 1.49
CA PRO A 16 -32.45 -35.64 1.35
C PRO A 16 -31.44 -35.11 0.34
N ILE A 17 -31.89 -34.38 -0.70
CA ILE A 17 -30.98 -33.75 -1.67
C ILE A 17 -30.17 -32.64 -1.00
N VAL A 18 -30.82 -31.77 -0.23
CA VAL A 18 -30.14 -30.71 0.53
C VAL A 18 -29.16 -31.31 1.55
N LEU A 19 -29.54 -32.37 2.25
CA LEU A 19 -28.66 -33.06 3.18
C LEU A 19 -27.40 -33.64 2.50
N ILE A 20 -27.57 -34.28 1.33
CA ILE A 20 -26.44 -34.80 0.54
C ILE A 20 -25.52 -33.67 0.11
N ILE A 21 -26.05 -32.56 -0.39
CA ILE A 21 -25.25 -31.39 -0.77
C ILE A 21 -24.44 -30.86 0.42
N VAL A 22 -25.07 -30.72 1.57
CA VAL A 22 -24.38 -30.29 2.81
C VAL A 22 -23.28 -31.25 3.20
N LEU A 23 -23.52 -32.55 3.16
CA LEU A 23 -22.51 -33.57 3.49
C LEU A 23 -21.36 -33.57 2.48
N VAL A 24 -21.63 -33.36 1.19
CA VAL A 24 -20.58 -33.21 0.16
C VAL A 24 -19.74 -31.97 0.40
N LEU A 25 -20.38 -30.82 0.70
CA LEU A 25 -19.65 -29.58 1.02
C LEU A 25 -18.77 -29.74 2.26
N LEU A 26 -19.26 -30.39 3.31
CA LEU A 26 -18.48 -30.70 4.51
C LEU A 26 -17.33 -31.66 4.23
N ALA A 27 -17.54 -32.66 3.37
CA ALA A 27 -16.49 -33.57 2.95
C ALA A 27 -15.42 -32.86 2.11
N LEU A 28 -15.82 -32.00 1.16
CA LEU A 28 -14.89 -31.20 0.37
C LEU A 28 -14.07 -30.24 1.25
N GLU A 29 -14.67 -29.68 2.27
CA GLU A 29 -13.95 -28.83 3.24
C GLU A 29 -12.96 -29.66 4.06
N TYR A 30 -13.36 -30.84 4.54
CA TYR A 30 -12.50 -31.69 5.38
C TYR A 30 -11.33 -32.30 4.59
N PHE A 31 -11.58 -32.80 3.38
CA PHE A 31 -10.56 -33.43 2.54
C PHE A 31 -9.76 -32.45 1.68
N GLY A 32 -10.29 -31.23 1.45
CA GLY A 32 -9.67 -30.17 0.68
C GLY A 32 -9.81 -30.35 -0.85
N ILE A 33 -9.74 -29.21 -1.57
CA ILE A 33 -9.77 -29.17 -3.04
C ILE A 33 -8.44 -28.64 -3.60
N ASN A 34 -7.52 -28.15 -2.74
CA ASN A 34 -6.24 -27.52 -3.08
C ASN A 34 -6.41 -26.42 -4.17
N GLY A 35 -6.86 -25.25 -3.75
CA GLY A 35 -6.91 -24.04 -4.58
C GLY A 35 -5.53 -23.38 -4.76
N SER A 36 -5.53 -22.10 -5.16
CA SER A 36 -4.31 -21.32 -5.31
C SER A 36 -3.54 -21.21 -3.99
N GLU A 37 -2.22 -21.10 -4.10
CA GLU A 37 -1.32 -20.87 -2.97
C GLU A 37 -1.60 -19.52 -2.31
N VAL A 38 -1.55 -19.48 -0.99
CA VAL A 38 -1.69 -18.29 -0.15
C VAL A 38 -0.73 -18.37 1.02
N SER A 39 -0.28 -17.22 1.48
CA SER A 39 0.52 -17.11 2.70
C SER A 39 -0.35 -16.75 3.88
N VAL A 40 -0.24 -17.49 4.98
CA VAL A 40 -0.92 -17.23 6.24
C VAL A 40 0.11 -16.91 7.30
N TYR A 41 0.03 -15.75 7.89
CA TYR A 41 0.91 -15.36 8.98
C TYR A 41 0.28 -15.62 10.33
N VAL A 42 0.99 -16.33 11.18
CA VAL A 42 0.65 -16.57 12.58
C VAL A 42 1.54 -15.68 13.43
N GLU A 43 0.99 -14.62 14.00
CA GLU A 43 1.74 -13.71 14.87
C GLU A 43 2.19 -14.43 16.17
N PRO A 44 3.38 -14.09 16.70
CA PRO A 44 3.79 -14.55 18.02
C PRO A 44 2.76 -14.14 19.09
N GLY A 45 2.24 -15.09 19.84
CA GLY A 45 1.23 -14.85 20.89
C GLY A 45 -0.23 -14.95 20.45
N MET A 46 -0.52 -15.17 19.16
CA MET A 46 -1.89 -15.47 18.72
C MET A 46 -2.43 -16.71 19.44
N ASN A 47 -3.67 -16.58 19.92
CA ASN A 47 -4.41 -17.75 20.39
C ASN A 47 -5.03 -18.54 19.23
N SER A 48 -5.44 -19.78 19.49
CA SER A 48 -5.97 -20.67 18.45
C SER A 48 -7.16 -20.07 17.68
N SER A 49 -8.04 -19.32 18.35
CA SER A 49 -9.20 -18.70 17.70
C SER A 49 -8.79 -17.61 16.71
N GLN A 50 -7.76 -16.84 17.03
CA GLN A 50 -7.19 -15.82 16.13
C GLN A 50 -6.55 -16.48 14.90
N ILE A 51 -5.78 -17.56 15.11
CA ILE A 51 -5.16 -18.33 14.01
C ILE A 51 -6.24 -18.85 13.05
N TYR A 52 -7.32 -19.46 13.58
CA TYR A 52 -8.41 -19.96 12.74
C TYR A 52 -9.13 -18.84 11.97
N SER A 53 -9.27 -17.67 12.58
CA SER A 53 -9.86 -16.50 11.91
C SER A 53 -9.00 -16.02 10.76
N GLU A 54 -7.67 -15.98 10.94
CA GLU A 54 -6.73 -15.58 9.89
C GLU A 54 -6.71 -16.61 8.73
N MET A 55 -6.74 -17.92 9.05
CA MET A 55 -6.86 -18.96 8.03
C MET A 55 -8.15 -18.86 7.22
N LYS A 56 -9.27 -18.53 7.88
CA LYS A 56 -10.55 -18.31 7.19
C LYS A 56 -10.50 -17.05 6.30
N LYS A 57 -9.93 -15.97 6.78
CA LYS A 57 -9.76 -14.71 6.04
C LYS A 57 -8.96 -14.93 4.76
N ASN A 58 -7.91 -15.75 4.81
CA ASN A 58 -7.08 -16.11 3.65
C ASN A 58 -7.68 -17.25 2.79
N GLY A 59 -8.86 -17.75 3.14
CA GLY A 59 -9.58 -18.75 2.35
C GLY A 59 -8.99 -20.17 2.46
N VAL A 60 -8.09 -20.45 3.41
CA VAL A 60 -7.54 -21.79 3.64
C VAL A 60 -8.61 -22.72 4.18
N ILE A 61 -9.44 -22.21 5.08
CA ILE A 61 -10.58 -22.94 5.65
C ILE A 61 -11.88 -22.15 5.49
N VAL A 62 -13.02 -22.81 5.46
CA VAL A 62 -14.35 -22.18 5.39
C VAL A 62 -14.95 -22.02 6.79
N SER A 63 -14.79 -23.03 7.65
CA SER A 63 -15.40 -23.06 8.98
C SER A 63 -14.35 -23.12 10.09
N THR A 64 -14.25 -22.05 10.88
CA THR A 64 -13.39 -22.02 12.07
C THR A 64 -13.82 -23.04 13.13
N LYS A 65 -15.12 -23.33 13.27
CA LYS A 65 -15.66 -24.29 14.24
C LYS A 65 -15.28 -25.73 13.88
N LEU A 66 -15.42 -26.11 12.61
CA LEU A 66 -15.05 -27.45 12.14
C LEU A 66 -13.55 -27.65 12.20
N PHE A 67 -12.77 -26.62 11.83
CA PHE A 67 -11.32 -26.68 11.94
C PHE A 67 -10.86 -26.78 13.40
N ALA A 68 -11.47 -26.03 14.32
CA ALA A 68 -11.20 -26.12 15.75
C ALA A 68 -11.45 -27.53 16.30
N PHE A 69 -12.49 -28.21 15.83
CA PHE A 69 -12.77 -29.59 16.19
C PHE A 69 -11.69 -30.55 15.66
N ALA A 70 -11.28 -30.39 14.40
CA ALA A 70 -10.23 -31.20 13.77
C ALA A 70 -8.86 -30.96 14.41
N ALA A 71 -8.56 -29.72 14.82
CA ALA A 71 -7.29 -29.32 15.44
C ALA A 71 -7.23 -29.54 16.97
N LYS A 72 -8.26 -30.18 17.54
CA LYS A 72 -8.34 -30.42 19.00
C LYS A 72 -7.13 -31.24 19.46
N GLY A 73 -6.34 -30.66 20.37
CA GLY A 73 -5.11 -31.25 20.91
C GLY A 73 -3.83 -30.84 20.14
N ASP A 74 -3.92 -30.31 18.94
CA ASP A 74 -2.77 -29.88 18.14
C ASP A 74 -2.49 -28.36 18.22
N SER A 75 -3.48 -27.56 18.55
CA SER A 75 -3.41 -26.10 18.47
C SER A 75 -2.35 -25.46 19.35
N GLN A 76 -1.94 -26.11 20.45
CA GLN A 76 -0.84 -25.64 21.30
C GLN A 76 0.55 -25.82 20.66
N ASN A 77 0.65 -26.62 19.59
CA ASN A 77 1.88 -26.92 18.87
C ASN A 77 2.04 -26.06 17.59
N PHE A 78 1.08 -25.17 17.32
CA PHE A 78 1.16 -24.30 16.17
C PHE A 78 2.28 -23.28 16.33
N LYS A 79 3.03 -23.07 15.27
CA LYS A 79 4.21 -22.23 15.25
C LYS A 79 3.86 -20.84 14.71
N ALA A 80 4.42 -19.81 15.33
CA ALA A 80 4.37 -18.47 14.80
C ALA A 80 5.25 -18.36 13.55
N GLY A 81 4.86 -17.47 12.61
CA GLY A 81 5.57 -17.17 11.39
C GLY A 81 4.72 -17.37 10.14
N MET A 82 5.36 -17.29 8.98
CA MET A 82 4.71 -17.41 7.67
C MET A 82 4.53 -18.88 7.28
N HIS A 83 3.30 -19.27 7.03
CA HIS A 83 2.95 -20.59 6.53
C HIS A 83 2.43 -20.49 5.09
N THR A 84 3.06 -21.24 4.17
CA THR A 84 2.59 -21.35 2.79
C THR A 84 1.54 -22.43 2.70
N MET A 85 0.32 -22.06 2.34
CA MET A 85 -0.85 -22.94 2.32
C MET A 85 -1.59 -22.80 0.98
N ASN A 86 -2.59 -23.66 0.76
CA ASN A 86 -3.48 -23.52 -0.38
C ASN A 86 -4.89 -23.15 0.10
N LYS A 87 -5.61 -22.35 -0.69
CA LYS A 87 -7.05 -22.16 -0.46
C LYS A 87 -7.76 -23.50 -0.46
N HIS A 88 -8.72 -23.66 0.45
CA HIS A 88 -9.46 -24.92 0.64
C HIS A 88 -8.55 -26.15 0.84
N MET A 89 -7.44 -25.97 1.56
CA MET A 89 -6.55 -27.06 1.95
C MET A 89 -7.25 -28.03 2.91
N SER A 90 -6.94 -29.33 2.83
CA SER A 90 -7.50 -30.28 3.81
C SER A 90 -7.07 -29.94 5.23
N TYR A 91 -7.96 -30.14 6.20
CA TYR A 91 -7.68 -29.80 7.60
C TYR A 91 -6.43 -30.50 8.14
N LYS A 92 -6.23 -31.76 7.77
CA LYS A 92 -5.03 -32.51 8.16
C LYS A 92 -3.75 -31.83 7.69
N LYS A 93 -3.68 -31.46 6.39
CA LYS A 93 -2.50 -30.78 5.83
C LYS A 93 -2.30 -29.40 6.44
N ALA A 94 -3.40 -28.66 6.66
CA ALA A 94 -3.34 -27.35 7.27
C ALA A 94 -2.82 -27.40 8.73
N ILE A 95 -3.23 -28.41 9.50
CA ILE A 95 -2.72 -28.65 10.86
C ILE A 95 -1.23 -29.03 10.82
N GLU A 96 -0.83 -29.91 9.89
CA GLU A 96 0.57 -30.29 9.72
C GLU A 96 1.44 -29.09 9.35
N GLU A 97 0.94 -28.20 8.47
CA GLU A 97 1.66 -26.99 8.07
C GLU A 97 1.81 -26.00 9.23
N LEU A 98 0.74 -25.77 10.02
CA LEU A 98 0.83 -24.94 11.23
C LEU A 98 1.78 -25.47 12.30
N LYS A 99 2.07 -26.76 12.30
CA LYS A 99 3.01 -27.41 13.24
C LYS A 99 4.46 -27.38 12.73
N ARG A 100 4.68 -27.12 11.46
CA ARG A 100 6.04 -26.96 10.90
C ARG A 100 6.66 -25.68 11.43
N ASN A 101 7.99 -25.67 11.50
CA ASN A 101 8.69 -24.40 11.67
C ASN A 101 8.36 -23.54 10.46
N ALA A 102 7.65 -22.44 10.71
CA ALA A 102 7.25 -21.54 9.67
C ALA A 102 8.48 -20.95 8.97
N ALA A 103 8.38 -20.73 7.68
CA ALA A 103 9.32 -19.83 7.01
C ALA A 103 9.15 -18.46 7.67
N GLY A 104 10.24 -17.92 8.28
CA GLY A 104 10.19 -16.62 8.96
C GLY A 104 10.06 -16.69 10.48
N GLU A 105 10.55 -17.74 11.14
CA GLU A 105 10.69 -17.76 12.59
C GLU A 105 11.49 -16.54 13.05
N GLY A 106 10.84 -15.65 13.82
CA GLY A 106 11.41 -14.37 14.21
C GLY A 106 11.05 -13.21 13.28
N GLU A 107 10.13 -13.39 12.31
CA GLU A 107 9.56 -12.26 11.55
C GLU A 107 8.56 -11.48 12.39
N VAL A 108 8.58 -10.18 12.20
CA VAL A 108 7.60 -9.24 12.77
C VAL A 108 6.92 -8.49 11.64
N LEU A 109 5.64 -8.18 11.82
CA LEU A 109 4.92 -7.32 10.90
C LEU A 109 5.36 -5.88 11.10
N VAL A 110 5.95 -5.29 10.06
CA VAL A 110 6.34 -3.88 10.00
C VAL A 110 5.47 -3.17 8.98
N THR A 111 4.70 -2.20 9.43
CA THR A 111 3.93 -1.32 8.55
C THR A 111 4.72 -0.04 8.31
N PHE A 112 5.00 0.25 7.04
CA PHE A 112 5.55 1.51 6.60
C PHE A 112 4.40 2.39 6.12
N PRO A 113 4.11 3.51 6.81
CA PRO A 113 3.04 4.42 6.41
C PRO A 113 3.30 5.06 5.05
N GLU A 114 2.22 5.41 4.34
CA GLU A 114 2.28 6.27 3.16
C GLU A 114 2.88 7.63 3.56
N GLY A 115 3.66 8.23 2.65
CA GLY A 115 4.32 9.51 2.89
C GLY A 115 5.61 9.44 3.72
N TYR A 116 6.08 8.25 4.11
CA TYR A 116 7.40 8.10 4.75
C TYR A 116 8.53 8.36 3.75
N GLU A 117 9.55 9.04 4.21
CA GLU A 117 10.84 9.17 3.53
C GLU A 117 11.71 7.93 3.77
N LEU A 118 12.69 7.70 2.92
CA LEU A 118 13.65 6.59 3.07
C LEU A 118 14.33 6.61 4.45
N ARG A 119 14.67 7.81 4.95
CA ARG A 119 15.27 7.98 6.29
C ARG A 119 14.31 7.61 7.42
N GLU A 120 13.01 7.90 7.28
CA GLU A 120 11.99 7.55 8.26
C GLU A 120 11.74 6.03 8.27
N MET A 121 11.78 5.38 7.10
CA MET A 121 11.70 3.91 6.99
C MET A 121 12.90 3.23 7.65
N ALA A 122 14.10 3.77 7.44
CA ALA A 122 15.32 3.28 8.08
C ALA A 122 15.26 3.40 9.61
N GLN A 123 14.81 4.57 10.11
CA GLN A 123 14.64 4.80 11.54
C GLN A 123 13.59 3.86 12.15
N LEU A 124 12.46 3.64 11.46
CA LEU A 124 11.44 2.69 11.93
C LEU A 124 11.99 1.27 12.11
N LEU A 125 12.86 0.81 11.20
CA LEU A 125 13.50 -0.50 11.32
C LEU A 125 14.48 -0.55 12.52
N GLU A 126 15.17 0.55 12.82
CA GLU A 126 16.06 0.64 13.97
C GLU A 126 15.29 0.69 15.28
N ASP A 127 14.24 1.50 15.35
CA ASP A 127 13.35 1.59 16.53
C ASP A 127 12.71 0.26 16.90
N LYS A 128 12.44 -0.57 15.88
CA LYS A 128 11.94 -1.94 16.07
C LYS A 128 13.05 -2.98 16.37
N GLY A 129 14.33 -2.55 16.41
CA GLY A 129 15.47 -3.44 16.65
C GLY A 129 15.71 -4.47 15.53
N ILE A 130 15.23 -4.21 14.31
CA ILE A 130 15.32 -5.14 13.16
C ILE A 130 16.62 -4.90 12.39
N LYS A 131 16.91 -3.63 12.05
CA LYS A 131 18.10 -3.19 11.30
C LYS A 131 18.58 -1.85 11.86
N LYS A 132 19.89 -1.61 11.76
CA LYS A 132 20.40 -0.25 11.97
C LYS A 132 19.99 0.64 10.80
N ALA A 133 19.63 1.87 11.07
CA ALA A 133 19.23 2.83 10.06
C ALA A 133 20.32 3.02 9.00
N ASP A 134 21.58 3.19 9.43
CA ASP A 134 22.73 3.33 8.54
C ASP A 134 22.92 2.12 7.59
N ASP A 135 22.70 0.89 8.10
CA ASP A 135 22.81 -0.31 7.25
C ASP A 135 21.73 -0.38 6.18
N PHE A 136 20.52 0.08 6.49
CA PHE A 136 19.41 0.16 5.54
C PHE A 136 19.65 1.26 4.50
N ILE A 137 20.08 2.45 4.92
CA ILE A 137 20.46 3.56 4.03
C ILE A 137 21.62 3.16 3.13
N LYS A 138 22.66 2.49 3.67
CA LYS A 138 23.76 1.99 2.86
C LYS A 138 23.31 1.00 1.80
N ALA A 139 22.44 0.05 2.17
CA ALA A 139 21.88 -0.90 1.22
C ALA A 139 21.01 -0.21 0.15
N SER A 140 20.29 0.86 0.49
CA SER A 140 19.48 1.61 -0.48
C SER A 140 20.30 2.28 -1.59
N ASN A 141 21.61 2.45 -1.39
CA ASN A 141 22.53 2.98 -2.39
C ASN A 141 23.17 1.87 -3.27
N GLU A 142 22.84 0.61 -3.05
CA GLU A 142 23.25 -0.49 -3.92
C GLU A 142 22.46 -0.48 -5.24
N LYS A 143 22.97 -1.19 -6.25
CA LYS A 143 22.29 -1.30 -7.55
C LYS A 143 21.16 -2.32 -7.48
N TYR A 144 19.96 -1.90 -7.90
CA TYR A 144 18.78 -2.75 -8.07
C TYR A 144 18.33 -2.73 -9.53
N GLU A 145 17.96 -3.90 -10.05
CA GLU A 145 17.65 -4.09 -11.48
C GLU A 145 16.15 -4.09 -11.73
N TYR A 146 15.51 -2.90 -11.66
CA TYR A 146 14.11 -2.69 -11.99
C TYR A 146 13.99 -1.61 -13.06
N SER A 147 13.20 -1.87 -14.10
CA SER A 147 13.03 -0.98 -15.26
C SER A 147 12.39 0.37 -14.94
N PHE A 148 11.67 0.46 -13.84
CA PHE A 148 11.01 1.69 -13.40
C PHE A 148 11.93 2.62 -12.60
N LEU A 149 13.08 2.14 -12.13
CA LEU A 149 14.00 2.96 -11.36
C LEU A 149 14.72 3.99 -12.25
N PRO A 150 14.89 5.24 -11.77
CA PRO A 150 15.63 6.25 -12.51
C PRO A 150 17.13 5.95 -12.52
N SER A 151 17.81 6.40 -13.57
CA SER A 151 19.27 6.25 -13.71
C SER A 151 20.07 7.24 -12.84
N ARG A 152 19.66 7.44 -11.58
CA ARG A 152 20.32 8.33 -10.60
C ARG A 152 21.17 7.55 -9.62
N LYS A 153 22.24 8.19 -9.11
CA LYS A 153 23.17 7.55 -8.17
C LYS A 153 22.82 7.80 -6.70
N ASP A 154 22.34 9.01 -6.37
CA ASP A 154 22.11 9.41 -4.98
C ASP A 154 20.63 9.43 -4.64
N GLY A 155 20.23 8.68 -3.62
CA GLY A 155 18.85 8.62 -3.12
C GLY A 155 17.82 8.16 -4.14
N TYR A 156 18.24 7.37 -5.14
CA TYR A 156 17.37 6.98 -6.26
C TYR A 156 16.22 6.06 -5.87
N LEU A 157 16.23 5.48 -4.68
CA LEU A 157 15.13 4.68 -4.15
C LEU A 157 14.07 5.49 -3.39
N GLU A 158 14.31 6.78 -3.12
CA GLU A 158 13.27 7.64 -2.53
C GLU A 158 12.00 7.62 -3.39
N GLY A 159 10.86 7.34 -2.75
CA GLY A 159 9.57 7.21 -3.42
C GLY A 159 9.26 5.85 -4.05
N TYR A 160 10.24 4.95 -4.16
CA TYR A 160 10.08 3.65 -4.81
C TYR A 160 9.97 2.46 -3.85
N LEU A 161 10.29 2.65 -2.57
CA LEU A 161 10.03 1.65 -1.54
C LEU A 161 8.55 1.74 -1.15
N PHE A 162 7.72 0.83 -1.72
CA PHE A 162 6.27 0.96 -1.59
C PHE A 162 5.82 0.85 -0.13
N PRO A 163 5.01 1.80 0.38
CA PRO A 163 4.49 1.78 1.73
C PRO A 163 3.40 0.71 1.86
N ASP A 164 3.65 -0.30 2.68
CA ASP A 164 2.74 -1.42 2.97
C ASP A 164 3.17 -2.09 4.28
N SER A 165 2.51 -3.18 4.65
CA SER A 165 2.89 -4.02 5.78
C SER A 165 3.69 -5.23 5.30
N TYR A 166 4.88 -5.41 5.84
CA TYR A 166 5.83 -6.46 5.45
C TYR A 166 6.22 -7.30 6.65
N TYR A 167 6.32 -8.60 6.44
CA TYR A 167 6.90 -9.51 7.42
C TYR A 167 8.41 -9.51 7.28
N ILE A 168 9.09 -9.00 8.30
CA ILE A 168 10.54 -8.76 8.27
C ILE A 168 11.20 -9.46 9.45
N SER A 169 12.24 -10.24 9.17
CA SER A 169 13.10 -10.85 10.17
C SER A 169 14.39 -10.05 10.35
N ALA A 170 14.88 -9.98 11.59
CA ALA A 170 16.22 -9.43 11.87
C ALA A 170 17.35 -10.18 11.14
N LYS A 171 17.11 -11.44 10.73
CA LYS A 171 18.05 -12.25 9.93
C LYS A 171 18.10 -11.88 8.44
N MET A 172 17.05 -11.24 7.90
CA MET A 172 17.03 -10.78 6.50
C MET A 172 18.13 -9.73 6.28
N LYS A 173 18.73 -9.70 5.12
CA LYS A 173 19.62 -8.58 4.72
C LYS A 173 18.77 -7.33 4.43
N SER A 174 19.35 -6.14 4.61
CA SER A 174 18.67 -4.88 4.24
C SER A 174 18.30 -4.87 2.76
N SER A 175 19.15 -5.43 1.88
CA SER A 175 18.88 -5.57 0.45
C SER A 175 17.66 -6.46 0.14
N ASP A 176 17.40 -7.50 0.95
CA ASP A 176 16.24 -8.38 0.75
C ASP A 176 14.95 -7.65 1.11
N ILE A 177 14.97 -6.84 2.19
CA ILE A 177 13.85 -5.98 2.58
C ILE A 177 13.56 -4.96 1.48
N ILE A 178 14.58 -4.30 0.96
CA ILE A 178 14.47 -3.32 -0.14
C ILE A 178 13.89 -4.00 -1.39
N ASN A 179 14.39 -5.16 -1.78
CA ASN A 179 13.87 -5.90 -2.94
C ASN A 179 12.39 -6.27 -2.77
N MET A 180 11.97 -6.65 -1.56
CA MET A 180 10.57 -6.94 -1.26
C MET A 180 9.69 -5.70 -1.46
N MET A 181 10.15 -4.52 -1.02
CA MET A 181 9.42 -3.25 -1.18
C MET A 181 9.39 -2.78 -2.64
N LEU A 182 10.50 -2.95 -3.38
CA LEU A 182 10.58 -2.66 -4.82
C LEU A 182 9.67 -3.59 -5.65
N LYS A 183 9.65 -4.88 -5.32
CA LYS A 183 8.73 -5.83 -5.96
C LYS A 183 7.28 -5.44 -5.71
N ARG A 184 6.96 -4.99 -4.50
CA ARG A 184 5.63 -4.50 -4.17
C ARG A 184 5.26 -3.25 -4.98
N PHE A 185 6.21 -2.34 -5.18
CA PHE A 185 6.05 -1.20 -6.08
C PHE A 185 5.72 -1.66 -7.51
N GLU A 186 6.47 -2.63 -8.06
CA GLU A 186 6.23 -3.18 -9.39
C GLU A 186 4.81 -3.77 -9.54
N GLU A 187 4.31 -4.46 -8.51
CA GLU A 187 2.95 -5.00 -8.49
C GLU A 187 1.88 -3.90 -8.50
N VAL A 188 2.16 -2.77 -7.85
CA VAL A 188 1.24 -1.64 -7.76
C VAL A 188 1.31 -0.75 -9.00
N TYR A 189 2.52 -0.43 -9.47
CA TYR A 189 2.74 0.42 -10.64
C TYR A 189 2.63 -0.40 -11.92
N THR A 190 1.39 -0.74 -12.28
CA THR A 190 1.04 -1.64 -13.38
C THR A 190 1.37 -1.08 -14.76
N ASP A 191 1.35 -1.93 -15.79
CA ASP A 191 1.50 -1.49 -17.19
C ASP A 191 0.39 -0.51 -17.62
N ALA A 192 -0.80 -0.59 -17.02
CA ALA A 192 -1.85 0.40 -17.25
C ALA A 192 -1.43 1.81 -16.75
N TYR A 193 -0.74 1.90 -15.60
CA TYR A 193 -0.21 3.17 -15.10
C TYR A 193 0.94 3.69 -15.96
N LYS A 194 1.85 2.83 -16.42
CA LYS A 194 2.93 3.21 -17.36
C LYS A 194 2.35 3.79 -18.65
N LYS A 195 1.39 3.08 -19.25
CA LYS A 195 0.67 3.56 -20.44
C LYS A 195 0.00 4.91 -20.19
N ARG A 196 -0.65 5.08 -19.03
CA ARG A 196 -1.29 6.34 -18.69
C ARG A 196 -0.29 7.47 -18.49
N ALA A 197 0.87 7.20 -17.91
CA ALA A 197 1.96 8.16 -17.80
C ALA A 197 2.42 8.66 -19.18
N ASP A 198 2.62 7.74 -20.13
CA ASP A 198 2.96 8.08 -21.52
C ASP A 198 1.88 8.95 -22.19
N GLU A 199 0.58 8.64 -21.97
CA GLU A 199 -0.54 9.41 -22.52
C GLU A 199 -0.58 10.86 -22.02
N ILE A 200 -0.15 11.11 -20.79
CA ILE A 200 -0.08 12.46 -20.20
C ILE A 200 1.29 13.11 -20.38
N GLY A 201 2.22 12.43 -21.07
CA GLY A 201 3.57 12.94 -21.38
C GLY A 201 4.50 13.01 -20.16
N MET A 202 4.33 12.12 -19.18
CA MET A 202 5.16 12.04 -17.98
C MET A 202 5.95 10.72 -17.93
N THR A 203 7.18 10.79 -17.50
CA THR A 203 7.98 9.61 -17.14
C THR A 203 7.51 9.01 -15.81
N THR A 204 7.84 7.75 -15.54
CA THR A 204 7.59 7.12 -14.22
C THR A 204 8.14 7.98 -13.07
N ASN A 205 9.36 8.53 -13.24
CA ASN A 205 9.97 9.37 -12.19
C ASN A 205 9.16 10.65 -11.94
N GLU A 206 8.65 11.30 -12.97
CA GLU A 206 7.83 12.50 -12.82
C GLU A 206 6.50 12.19 -12.16
N VAL A 207 5.86 11.06 -12.52
CA VAL A 207 4.62 10.61 -11.87
C VAL A 207 4.82 10.35 -10.39
N ILE A 208 5.87 9.60 -10.01
CA ILE A 208 6.13 9.27 -8.60
C ILE A 208 6.58 10.51 -7.83
N THR A 209 7.34 11.42 -8.47
CA THR A 209 7.70 12.71 -7.88
C THR A 209 6.46 13.54 -7.57
N LEU A 210 5.55 13.70 -8.53
CA LEU A 210 4.30 14.42 -8.33
C LEU A 210 3.41 13.71 -7.28
N ALA A 211 3.30 12.37 -7.34
CA ALA A 211 2.54 11.60 -6.38
C ALA A 211 3.06 11.78 -4.95
N SER A 212 4.38 11.87 -4.75
CA SER A 212 4.98 12.10 -3.44
C SER A 212 4.65 13.49 -2.88
N ILE A 213 4.54 14.50 -3.74
CA ILE A 213 4.12 15.84 -3.34
C ILE A 213 2.62 15.83 -2.97
N ILE A 214 1.78 15.21 -3.81
CA ILE A 214 0.33 15.07 -3.53
C ILE A 214 0.10 14.33 -2.20
N GLU A 215 0.87 13.27 -1.92
CA GLU A 215 0.80 12.50 -0.67
C GLU A 215 1.02 13.39 0.55
N ARG A 216 1.92 14.34 0.44
CA ARG A 216 2.31 15.23 1.53
C ARG A 216 1.43 16.47 1.67
N GLU A 217 0.66 16.82 0.64
CA GLU A 217 -0.20 18.01 0.61
C GLU A 217 -1.68 17.69 0.87
N ALA A 218 -2.18 16.54 0.41
CA ALA A 218 -3.59 16.17 0.52
C ALA A 218 -3.86 15.36 1.79
N ALA A 219 -4.51 15.97 2.77
CA ALA A 219 -4.92 15.29 3.99
C ALA A 219 -6.10 14.32 3.76
N ARG A 220 -6.96 14.57 2.76
CA ARG A 220 -8.14 13.75 2.45
C ARG A 220 -8.02 13.12 1.06
N ASP A 221 -8.37 11.85 0.98
CA ASP A 221 -8.37 11.11 -0.29
C ASP A 221 -9.23 11.77 -1.37
N SER A 222 -10.38 12.35 -0.98
CA SER A 222 -11.32 13.01 -1.90
C SER A 222 -10.75 14.25 -2.58
N GLU A 223 -9.68 14.84 -2.03
CA GLU A 223 -9.06 16.06 -2.55
C GLU A 223 -7.78 15.80 -3.34
N ARG A 224 -7.22 14.57 -3.30
CA ARG A 224 -5.97 14.25 -4.00
C ARG A 224 -6.01 14.59 -5.49
N ALA A 225 -7.12 14.30 -6.17
CA ALA A 225 -7.28 14.61 -7.60
C ALA A 225 -7.39 16.12 -7.88
N LEU A 226 -7.96 16.89 -6.94
CA LEU A 226 -8.03 18.35 -7.02
C LEU A 226 -6.65 18.99 -6.78
N VAL A 227 -5.92 18.55 -5.75
CA VAL A 227 -4.52 18.98 -5.50
C VAL A 227 -3.65 18.65 -6.71
N SER A 228 -3.81 17.45 -7.28
CA SER A 228 -3.12 17.03 -8.50
C SER A 228 -3.43 17.97 -9.66
N SER A 229 -4.69 18.39 -9.84
CA SER A 229 -5.06 19.30 -10.93
C SER A 229 -4.37 20.64 -10.82
N VAL A 230 -4.21 21.20 -9.61
CA VAL A 230 -3.47 22.45 -9.39
C VAL A 230 -2.01 22.30 -9.84
N PHE A 231 -1.35 21.22 -9.45
CA PHE A 231 0.04 20.99 -9.86
C PHE A 231 0.16 20.78 -11.37
N HIS A 232 -0.72 20.00 -11.99
CA HIS A 232 -0.72 19.82 -13.44
C HIS A 232 -0.96 21.15 -14.20
N ASN A 233 -1.85 22.00 -13.69
CA ASN A 233 -2.07 23.32 -14.27
C ASN A 233 -0.83 24.21 -14.15
N ARG A 234 -0.17 24.22 -12.98
CA ARG A 234 1.08 24.98 -12.76
C ARG A 234 2.23 24.47 -13.63
N LEU A 235 2.39 23.15 -13.79
CA LEU A 235 3.41 22.56 -14.65
C LEU A 235 3.28 22.98 -16.12
N LYS A 236 2.07 23.31 -16.58
CA LYS A 236 1.77 23.79 -17.95
C LYS A 236 1.72 25.32 -18.06
N SER A 237 1.73 26.02 -16.94
CA SER A 237 1.56 27.47 -16.90
C SER A 237 2.89 28.21 -17.10
N SER A 238 2.88 29.26 -17.92
CA SER A 238 3.97 30.24 -17.98
C SER A 238 3.86 31.31 -16.88
N GLU A 239 2.65 31.54 -16.36
CA GLU A 239 2.35 32.55 -15.33
C GLU A 239 2.67 32.01 -13.91
N TYR A 240 2.30 30.75 -13.62
CA TYR A 240 2.49 30.12 -12.31
C TYR A 240 3.35 28.86 -12.40
N PRO A 241 4.61 28.92 -12.88
CA PRO A 241 5.43 27.73 -13.17
C PRO A 241 6.09 27.10 -11.96
N TYR A 242 5.95 27.71 -10.77
CA TYR A 242 6.52 27.22 -9.51
C TYR A 242 5.44 26.43 -8.76
N LEU A 243 5.76 25.22 -8.29
CA LEU A 243 4.79 24.42 -7.54
C LEU A 243 4.53 24.97 -6.13
N GLN A 244 5.52 25.62 -5.53
CA GLN A 244 5.44 26.29 -4.22
C GLN A 244 4.88 25.37 -3.11
N SER A 245 5.28 24.11 -3.12
CA SER A 245 4.90 23.12 -2.12
C SER A 245 5.81 23.21 -0.91
N CYS A 246 5.23 23.43 0.27
CA CYS A 246 5.96 23.40 1.55
C CYS A 246 6.60 22.03 1.79
N ALA A 247 5.97 20.96 1.32
CA ALA A 247 6.48 19.59 1.49
C ALA A 247 7.86 19.40 0.86
N THR A 248 8.14 20.06 -0.28
CA THR A 248 9.44 19.96 -0.94
C THR A 248 10.56 20.66 -0.17
N VAL A 249 10.23 21.73 0.57
CA VAL A 249 11.18 22.41 1.47
C VAL A 249 11.38 21.60 2.75
N GLN A 250 10.30 21.04 3.33
CA GLN A 250 10.36 20.17 4.49
C GLN A 250 11.30 18.96 4.27
N TYR A 251 11.31 18.39 3.07
CA TYR A 251 12.21 17.29 2.70
C TYR A 251 13.70 17.65 2.84
N LEU A 252 14.05 18.93 2.65
CA LEU A 252 15.42 19.44 2.76
C LEU A 252 15.88 19.63 4.21
N LEU A 253 14.95 19.63 5.16
CA LEU A 253 15.26 19.84 6.57
C LEU A 253 15.63 18.52 7.25
N SER A 254 16.51 18.62 8.26
CA SER A 254 16.84 17.48 9.15
C SER A 254 15.63 17.06 10.00
N GLU A 255 14.83 18.04 10.40
CA GLU A 255 13.61 17.84 11.19
C GLU A 255 12.48 18.66 10.58
N ARG A 256 11.28 18.11 10.56
CA ARG A 256 10.08 18.82 10.07
C ARG A 256 9.69 19.93 11.03
N LYS A 257 9.25 21.03 10.49
CA LYS A 257 8.76 22.20 11.22
C LYS A 257 7.26 22.34 11.05
N GLU A 258 6.56 22.78 12.07
CA GLU A 258 5.13 23.10 11.98
C GLU A 258 4.90 24.26 11.01
N VAL A 259 5.76 25.28 11.03
CA VAL A 259 5.74 26.43 10.12
C VAL A 259 7.14 26.64 9.56
N LEU A 260 7.24 26.75 8.24
CA LEU A 260 8.49 27.11 7.57
C LEU A 260 8.80 28.60 7.79
N SER A 261 10.06 28.91 8.10
CA SER A 261 10.53 30.28 8.13
C SER A 261 10.93 30.79 6.74
N ASP A 262 11.06 32.09 6.57
CA ASP A 262 11.56 32.70 5.32
C ASP A 262 12.94 32.12 4.93
N LYS A 263 13.81 31.83 5.90
CA LYS A 263 15.11 31.18 5.63
C LYS A 263 14.97 29.76 5.07
N ASP A 264 13.96 29.02 5.49
CA ASP A 264 13.73 27.67 4.96
C ASP A 264 13.27 27.72 3.49
N ILE A 265 12.43 28.69 3.15
CA ILE A 265 11.95 28.91 1.78
C ILE A 265 13.09 29.41 0.86
N GLU A 266 14.13 30.02 1.43
CA GLU A 266 15.30 30.53 0.71
C GLU A 266 16.41 29.46 0.51
N ILE A 267 16.26 28.24 0.99
CA ILE A 267 17.24 27.14 0.77
C ILE A 267 17.47 26.95 -0.72
N ASP A 268 18.74 27.03 -1.14
CA ASP A 268 19.13 26.83 -2.54
C ASP A 268 19.31 25.34 -2.82
N SER A 269 18.27 24.72 -3.37
CA SER A 269 18.24 23.33 -3.75
C SER A 269 17.27 23.11 -4.91
N PRO A 270 17.60 22.21 -5.87
CA PRO A 270 16.68 21.82 -6.94
C PRO A 270 15.36 21.22 -6.44
N TYR A 271 15.31 20.77 -5.19
CA TYR A 271 14.07 20.31 -4.55
C TYR A 271 13.19 21.46 -4.05
N ASN A 272 13.70 22.68 -3.94
CA ASN A 272 12.91 23.84 -3.48
C ASN A 272 12.02 24.38 -4.61
N THR A 273 10.76 23.99 -4.63
CA THR A 273 9.78 24.38 -5.64
C THR A 273 9.27 25.83 -5.50
N TYR A 274 9.74 26.58 -4.50
CA TYR A 274 9.58 28.05 -4.44
C TYR A 274 10.63 28.78 -5.31
N LYS A 275 11.82 28.17 -5.47
CA LYS A 275 12.93 28.76 -6.23
C LYS A 275 13.11 28.17 -7.62
N TYR A 276 12.76 26.92 -7.81
CA TYR A 276 12.94 26.18 -9.05
C TYR A 276 11.60 25.81 -9.67
N LYS A 277 11.48 26.05 -10.99
CA LYS A 277 10.27 25.78 -11.76
C LYS A 277 10.08 24.29 -11.99
N GLY A 278 8.84 23.85 -12.08
CA GLY A 278 8.49 22.46 -12.40
C GLY A 278 8.66 21.49 -11.23
N LEU A 279 8.77 20.21 -11.57
CA LEU A 279 8.99 19.15 -10.59
C LEU A 279 10.43 19.17 -10.06
N PRO A 280 10.63 18.81 -8.80
CA PRO A 280 11.97 18.55 -8.26
C PRO A 280 12.62 17.33 -8.96
N PRO A 281 13.92 17.10 -8.78
CA PRO A 281 14.65 16.02 -9.47
C PRO A 281 14.13 14.62 -9.18
N GLY A 282 13.39 14.41 -8.10
CA GLY A 282 12.84 13.11 -7.71
C GLY A 282 11.85 13.22 -6.56
N PRO A 283 11.27 12.09 -6.14
CA PRO A 283 10.29 12.03 -5.06
C PRO A 283 10.85 12.56 -3.73
N ILE A 284 9.95 13.01 -2.88
CA ILE A 284 10.23 13.53 -1.52
C ILE A 284 9.69 12.62 -0.41
N ALA A 285 9.01 11.55 -0.78
CA ALA A 285 8.46 10.55 0.12
C ALA A 285 7.94 9.37 -0.69
N SER A 286 7.62 8.27 -0.06
CA SER A 286 6.99 7.11 -0.68
C SER A 286 5.47 7.28 -0.75
N PRO A 287 4.89 7.50 -1.94
CA PRO A 287 3.46 7.73 -2.08
C PRO A 287 2.67 6.43 -2.01
N GLY A 288 1.45 6.49 -1.49
CA GLY A 288 0.48 5.43 -1.58
C GLY A 288 -0.18 5.35 -2.97
N ARG A 289 -0.91 4.26 -3.21
CA ARG A 289 -1.61 4.01 -4.48
C ARG A 289 -2.52 5.17 -4.89
N LYS A 290 -3.27 5.75 -3.95
CA LYS A 290 -4.21 6.83 -4.23
C LYS A 290 -3.55 8.11 -4.74
N SER A 291 -2.37 8.42 -4.23
CA SER A 291 -1.59 9.56 -4.71
C SER A 291 -0.97 9.31 -6.08
N ILE A 292 -0.54 8.07 -6.36
CA ILE A 292 -0.10 7.66 -7.70
C ILE A 292 -1.25 7.77 -8.70
N GLU A 293 -2.44 7.27 -8.34
CA GLU A 293 -3.64 7.40 -9.16
C GLU A 293 -4.02 8.87 -9.38
N ALA A 294 -3.96 9.71 -8.35
CA ALA A 294 -4.26 11.13 -8.49
C ALA A 294 -3.26 11.85 -9.41
N ALA A 295 -1.97 11.50 -9.35
CA ALA A 295 -0.96 12.05 -10.27
C ALA A 295 -1.23 11.67 -11.73
N LEU A 296 -1.72 10.45 -11.98
CA LEU A 296 -2.05 9.94 -13.32
C LEU A 296 -3.41 10.43 -13.83
N TYR A 297 -4.36 10.65 -12.94
CA TYR A 297 -5.75 11.03 -13.25
C TYR A 297 -6.19 12.27 -12.48
N PRO A 298 -5.57 13.45 -12.77
CA PRO A 298 -5.98 14.69 -12.12
C PRO A 298 -7.43 15.04 -12.42
N ALA A 299 -8.08 15.76 -11.51
CA ALA A 299 -9.37 16.38 -11.80
C ALA A 299 -9.21 17.42 -12.92
N GLN A 300 -10.26 17.60 -13.71
CA GLN A 300 -10.28 18.62 -14.78
C GLN A 300 -10.82 19.94 -14.20
N THR A 301 -9.92 20.82 -13.80
CA THR A 301 -10.24 22.13 -13.22
C THR A 301 -9.32 23.23 -13.76
N ASN A 302 -9.68 24.48 -13.48
CA ASN A 302 -8.85 25.66 -13.77
C ASN A 302 -8.13 26.18 -12.51
N TYR A 303 -8.07 25.38 -11.43
CA TYR A 303 -7.45 25.82 -10.19
C TYR A 303 -5.93 25.93 -10.30
N TYR A 304 -5.37 27.00 -9.76
CA TYR A 304 -3.93 27.25 -9.63
C TYR A 304 -3.48 27.36 -8.18
N PHE A 305 -4.41 27.46 -7.23
CA PHE A 305 -4.11 27.68 -5.82
C PHE A 305 -4.98 26.79 -4.93
N PHE A 306 -4.44 26.43 -3.78
CA PHE A 306 -5.18 25.84 -2.68
C PHE A 306 -4.63 26.33 -1.34
N VAL A 307 -5.47 26.33 -0.30
CA VAL A 307 -5.09 26.65 1.07
C VAL A 307 -5.83 25.75 2.04
N SER A 308 -5.13 25.30 3.08
CA SER A 308 -5.72 24.47 4.14
C SER A 308 -6.73 25.28 4.97
N ASN A 309 -7.91 24.68 5.22
CA ASN A 309 -8.91 25.24 6.11
C ASN A 309 -8.65 24.94 7.61
N GLY A 310 -7.63 24.10 7.92
CA GLY A 310 -7.28 23.68 9.27
C GLY A 310 -8.09 22.49 9.81
N ASP A 311 -9.10 22.03 9.09
CA ASP A 311 -9.95 20.87 9.41
C ASP A 311 -9.62 19.63 8.55
N GLY A 312 -8.50 19.68 7.82
CA GLY A 312 -8.07 18.67 6.87
C GLY A 312 -8.70 18.81 5.48
N THR A 313 -9.53 19.85 5.24
CA THR A 313 -10.00 20.24 3.90
C THR A 313 -9.19 21.38 3.34
N GLN A 314 -9.34 21.61 2.02
CA GLN A 314 -8.69 22.69 1.31
C GLN A 314 -9.71 23.52 0.54
N THR A 315 -9.43 24.83 0.43
CA THR A 315 -10.15 25.74 -0.47
C THR A 315 -9.31 25.93 -1.73
N PHE A 316 -9.91 25.72 -2.90
CA PHE A 316 -9.27 25.82 -4.21
C PHE A 316 -9.68 27.12 -4.90
N SER A 317 -8.77 27.77 -5.64
CA SER A 317 -8.99 29.04 -6.32
C SER A 317 -8.36 29.04 -7.70
N GLU A 318 -8.98 29.74 -8.65
CA GLU A 318 -8.46 29.92 -10.02
C GLU A 318 -7.48 31.09 -10.10
N THR A 319 -7.73 32.16 -9.33
CA THR A 319 -6.95 33.41 -9.36
C THR A 319 -6.24 33.64 -8.02
N TYR A 320 -5.15 34.42 -8.08
CA TYR A 320 -4.43 34.86 -6.89
C TYR A 320 -5.30 35.72 -5.97
N GLU A 321 -6.17 36.55 -6.52
CA GLU A 321 -7.10 37.40 -5.77
C GLU A 321 -8.09 36.54 -4.94
N GLU A 322 -8.70 35.54 -5.55
CA GLU A 322 -9.56 34.55 -4.84
C GLU A 322 -8.80 33.82 -3.72
N HIS A 323 -7.57 33.41 -4.02
CA HIS A 323 -6.71 32.74 -3.05
C HIS A 323 -6.43 33.63 -1.82
N MET A 324 -6.08 34.88 -2.03
CA MET A 324 -5.86 35.86 -0.95
C MET A 324 -7.12 36.11 -0.11
N ASN A 325 -8.29 36.10 -0.76
CA ASN A 325 -9.59 36.29 -0.10
C ASN A 325 -10.10 35.04 0.64
N SER A 326 -9.59 33.85 0.31
CA SER A 326 -10.04 32.56 0.88
C SER A 326 -9.53 32.28 2.30
N GLY A 327 -8.76 33.17 2.92
CA GLY A 327 -8.36 33.07 4.31
C GLY A 327 -6.86 32.88 4.57
N VAL A 328 -6.01 32.98 3.54
CA VAL A 328 -4.53 32.92 3.70
C VAL A 328 -4.02 33.92 4.77
N ASN A 329 -4.73 35.05 4.93
CA ASN A 329 -4.37 36.11 5.90
C ASN A 329 -5.09 36.00 7.26
N LYS A 330 -5.75 34.88 7.57
CA LYS A 330 -6.49 34.71 8.84
C LYS A 330 -5.71 33.91 9.89
N LYS A 331 -4.42 33.66 9.67
CA LYS A 331 -3.52 33.01 10.65
C LYS A 331 -2.54 34.02 11.24
#